data_c29971c3afeb6ae7ce3ca2a45a700111
#
_entry.id   c29971c3afeb6ae7ce3ca2a45a700111
#
_cell.length_a   1.000
_cell.length_b   1.000
_cell.length_c   1.000
_cell.angle_alpha   90.00
_cell.angle_beta   90.00
_cell.angle_gamma   90.00
#
_symmetry.space_group_name_H-M   'P 1'
#
loop_
_entity.id
_entity.type
_entity.pdbx_description
1 polymer ?
#
loop_
_entity_poly.entity_id
_entity_poly.type
_entity_poly.pdbx_seq_one_letter_code
_entity_poly.pdbx_strand_id
1 'polypeptide(L)'
;TRRTLMFSATVPKSIATLAKSYQRNAQRVSTVAEKFQHTDIEYRALNVAARDVENAIINVLRFYEAPNALVFANTRVMVNRLTTRLSNRGFSVVSLSGELSQAERSHALQSMRDGRARICVATDVAARGIDLPNLDLVVHAELPSNFETLMHRSGRTGRAGRKGISALIVPPSVRRKAERILQGAKVKAEWALPPSSDEVIAKDRARLMEDPAWHEDISATDQVEVDELLSHFSPTQIAAAFLRVYSAKQSAPEELSAVDPREAKEAKPRRVADFGPTVWFSIPGGRASGTLPGRLLPMICNAGGLTKHDIGAIKIHPDASFFEIKLSSVDGFKRALGPNLTV
;
A
#
# COMPACT_ATOMS: atom_id res chain seq x y z
N THR A 1 -37.26 21.35 -14.55
CA THR A 1 -37.00 19.92 -14.23
C THR A 1 -35.52 19.67 -14.21
N ARG A 2 -34.98 19.27 -13.06
CA ARG A 2 -33.54 18.95 -12.87
C ARG A 2 -33.22 17.57 -13.46
N ARG A 3 -32.23 17.48 -14.35
CA ARG A 3 -31.66 16.22 -14.81
C ARG A 3 -30.41 15.90 -13.96
N THR A 4 -30.34 14.69 -13.41
CA THR A 4 -29.17 14.22 -12.64
C THR A 4 -28.50 13.10 -13.40
N LEU A 5 -27.20 13.24 -13.66
CA LEU A 5 -26.33 12.23 -14.27
C LEU A 5 -25.36 11.73 -13.23
N MET A 6 -25.23 10.42 -13.09
CA MET A 6 -24.25 9.79 -12.22
C MET A 6 -23.24 9.04 -13.07
N PHE A 7 -21.95 9.32 -12.84
CA PHE A 7 -20.84 8.65 -13.49
C PHE A 7 -20.00 7.92 -12.46
N SER A 8 -19.64 6.68 -12.74
CA SER A 8 -18.71 5.92 -11.92
C SER A 8 -17.97 4.88 -12.78
N ALA A 9 -16.67 4.75 -12.57
CA ALA A 9 -15.87 3.72 -13.23
C ALA A 9 -16.16 2.33 -12.65
N THR A 10 -16.55 2.25 -11.35
CA THR A 10 -16.91 0.99 -10.66
C THR A 10 -18.19 1.19 -9.89
N VAL A 11 -19.16 0.28 -10.05
CA VAL A 11 -20.43 0.33 -9.31
C VAL A 11 -20.57 -0.95 -8.48
N PRO A 12 -20.08 -0.95 -7.23
CA PRO A 12 -20.32 -2.04 -6.28
C PRO A 12 -21.82 -2.30 -6.10
N LYS A 13 -22.19 -3.55 -5.80
CA LYS A 13 -23.60 -3.94 -5.63
C LYS A 13 -24.35 -3.03 -4.64
N SER A 14 -23.70 -2.63 -3.54
CA SER A 14 -24.24 -1.71 -2.54
C SER A 14 -24.58 -0.34 -3.12
N ILE A 15 -23.69 0.22 -3.95
CA ILE A 15 -23.92 1.51 -4.62
C ILE A 15 -24.98 1.38 -5.70
N ALA A 16 -25.02 0.27 -6.44
CA ALA A 16 -26.07 0.00 -7.41
C ALA A 16 -27.46 -0.06 -6.75
N THR A 17 -27.55 -0.70 -5.57
CA THR A 17 -28.79 -0.78 -4.79
C THR A 17 -29.19 0.60 -4.24
N LEU A 18 -28.24 1.34 -3.69
CA LEU A 18 -28.47 2.70 -3.21
C LEU A 18 -28.92 3.63 -4.36
N ALA A 19 -28.26 3.56 -5.51
CA ALA A 19 -28.65 4.37 -6.68
C ALA A 19 -30.10 4.09 -7.11
N LYS A 20 -30.53 2.83 -7.10
CA LYS A 20 -31.92 2.44 -7.42
C LYS A 20 -32.95 3.09 -6.49
N SER A 21 -32.63 3.31 -5.22
CA SER A 21 -33.57 3.90 -4.25
C SER A 21 -33.79 5.43 -4.51
N TYR A 22 -32.87 6.09 -5.18
CA TYR A 22 -32.97 7.53 -5.49
C TYR A 22 -33.35 7.82 -6.95
N GLN A 23 -33.30 6.81 -7.82
CA GLN A 23 -33.56 6.95 -9.25
C GLN A 23 -35.03 6.67 -9.57
N ARG A 24 -35.63 7.53 -10.39
CA ARG A 24 -36.96 7.30 -11.01
C ARG A 24 -36.77 7.17 -12.50
N ASN A 25 -37.08 5.99 -13.06
CA ASN A 25 -37.00 5.69 -14.52
C ASN A 25 -35.64 6.06 -15.15
N ALA A 26 -34.53 5.85 -14.41
CA ALA A 26 -33.21 6.18 -14.89
C ALA A 26 -32.71 5.15 -15.90
N GLN A 27 -32.22 5.63 -17.03
CA GLN A 27 -31.54 4.79 -18.01
C GLN A 27 -30.10 4.53 -17.55
N ARG A 28 -29.74 3.26 -17.41
CA ARG A 28 -28.36 2.86 -17.14
C ARG A 28 -27.64 2.59 -18.45
N VAL A 29 -26.65 3.42 -18.75
CA VAL A 29 -25.69 3.18 -19.83
C VAL A 29 -24.45 2.53 -19.21
N SER A 30 -24.17 1.30 -19.58
CA SER A 30 -22.94 0.60 -19.19
C SER A 30 -22.09 0.48 -20.45
N THR A 31 -20.98 1.20 -20.49
CA THR A 31 -19.93 0.85 -21.42
C THR A 31 -19.36 -0.46 -20.91
N VAL A 32 -19.49 -1.52 -21.70
CA VAL A 32 -18.83 -2.79 -21.38
C VAL A 32 -17.36 -2.45 -21.25
N ALA A 33 -16.89 -2.41 -20.02
CA ALA A 33 -15.46 -2.41 -19.80
C ALA A 33 -14.97 -3.69 -20.43
N GLU A 34 -14.29 -3.63 -21.56
CA GLU A 34 -13.34 -4.64 -21.95
C GLU A 34 -12.61 -4.99 -20.67
N LYS A 35 -12.53 -6.28 -20.37
CA LYS A 35 -11.82 -6.75 -19.17
C LYS A 35 -10.59 -5.89 -19.05
N PHE A 36 -10.52 -5.04 -18.02
CA PHE A 36 -9.31 -4.31 -17.68
C PHE A 36 -8.29 -5.36 -17.24
N GLN A 37 -7.78 -6.12 -18.19
CA GLN A 37 -6.50 -6.77 -18.05
C GLN A 37 -5.52 -5.65 -18.20
N HIS A 38 -4.87 -5.30 -17.12
CA HIS A 38 -3.68 -4.44 -17.13
C HIS A 38 -2.55 -5.25 -17.77
N THR A 39 -2.66 -5.51 -19.09
CA THR A 39 -1.69 -6.29 -19.86
C THR A 39 -0.32 -5.61 -19.87
N ASP A 40 -0.32 -4.29 -19.67
CA ASP A 40 0.88 -3.48 -19.65
C ASP A 40 1.45 -3.27 -18.24
N ILE A 41 0.89 -3.91 -17.21
CA ILE A 41 1.38 -3.82 -15.83
C ILE A 41 1.94 -5.15 -15.37
N GLU A 42 3.22 -5.14 -15.02
CA GLU A 42 3.88 -6.26 -14.35
C GLU A 42 3.63 -6.17 -12.84
N TYR A 43 3.02 -7.22 -12.27
CA TYR A 43 2.76 -7.29 -10.84
C TYR A 43 3.85 -8.10 -10.15
N ARG A 44 4.47 -7.52 -9.12
CA ARG A 44 5.47 -8.17 -8.27
C ARG A 44 5.00 -8.19 -6.82
N ALA A 45 5.00 -9.36 -6.20
CA ALA A 45 4.70 -9.54 -4.78
C ALA A 45 6.00 -9.87 -4.04
N LEU A 46 6.52 -8.89 -3.32
CA LEU A 46 7.84 -8.95 -2.71
C LEU A 46 7.74 -9.41 -1.25
N ASN A 47 8.26 -10.60 -0.97
CA ASN A 47 8.31 -11.14 0.39
C ASN A 47 9.39 -10.43 1.20
N VAL A 48 9.00 -9.76 2.28
CA VAL A 48 9.87 -8.89 3.08
C VAL A 48 9.79 -9.27 4.54
N ALA A 49 10.92 -9.33 5.26
CA ALA A 49 10.89 -9.46 6.71
C ALA A 49 10.16 -8.25 7.34
N ALA A 50 9.38 -8.47 8.40
CA ALA A 50 8.52 -7.43 8.97
C ALA A 50 9.28 -6.15 9.39
N ARG A 51 10.53 -6.30 9.81
CA ARG A 51 11.42 -5.19 10.21
C ARG A 51 12.01 -4.40 9.04
N ASP A 52 12.03 -4.99 7.84
CA ASP A 52 12.73 -4.45 6.66
C ASP A 52 11.78 -3.84 5.62
N VAL A 53 10.51 -3.64 5.96
CA VAL A 53 9.49 -3.09 5.04
C VAL A 53 9.94 -1.76 4.41
N GLU A 54 10.45 -0.82 5.21
CA GLU A 54 10.90 0.49 4.71
C GLU A 54 12.20 0.38 3.92
N ASN A 55 13.12 -0.49 4.36
CA ASN A 55 14.38 -0.78 3.67
C ASN A 55 14.12 -1.40 2.28
N ALA A 56 13.18 -2.34 2.20
CA ALA A 56 12.78 -2.94 0.93
C ALA A 56 12.18 -1.91 -0.04
N ILE A 57 11.40 -0.94 0.46
CA ILE A 57 10.88 0.15 -0.37
C ILE A 57 12.03 0.98 -0.94
N ILE A 58 13.04 1.32 -0.13
CA ILE A 58 14.24 2.05 -0.57
C ILE A 58 14.94 1.28 -1.68
N ASN A 59 15.19 -0.02 -1.49
CA ASN A 59 15.86 -0.85 -2.50
C ASN A 59 15.05 -0.97 -3.79
N VAL A 60 13.72 -1.13 -3.71
CA VAL A 60 12.83 -1.14 -4.88
C VAL A 60 12.92 0.18 -5.65
N LEU A 61 12.85 1.32 -4.98
CA LEU A 61 12.94 2.64 -5.60
C LEU A 61 14.30 2.85 -6.27
N ARG A 62 15.38 2.39 -5.65
CA ARG A 62 16.74 2.41 -6.19
C ARG A 62 16.91 1.49 -7.38
N PHE A 63 16.44 0.24 -7.26
CA PHE A 63 16.57 -0.78 -8.30
C PHE A 63 15.89 -0.38 -9.60
N TYR A 64 14.67 0.14 -9.51
CA TYR A 64 13.93 0.55 -10.71
C TYR A 64 14.32 1.94 -11.20
N GLU A 65 14.67 2.84 -10.31
CA GLU A 65 15.06 4.23 -10.59
C GLU A 65 14.13 4.94 -11.59
N ALA A 66 12.83 4.65 -11.48
CA ALA A 66 11.82 5.18 -12.38
C ALA A 66 11.84 6.73 -12.41
N PRO A 67 11.60 7.36 -13.58
CA PRO A 67 11.47 8.81 -13.67
C PRO A 67 10.43 9.36 -12.72
N ASN A 68 9.30 8.67 -12.59
CA ASN A 68 8.26 8.94 -11.61
C ASN A 68 7.81 7.65 -10.92
N ALA A 69 7.75 7.66 -9.60
CA ALA A 69 7.24 6.56 -8.77
C ALA A 69 6.14 7.05 -7.82
N LEU A 70 5.11 6.24 -7.62
CA LEU A 70 4.03 6.50 -6.67
C LEU A 70 4.01 5.42 -5.59
N VAL A 71 4.20 5.83 -4.35
CA VAL A 71 4.22 4.94 -3.18
C VAL A 71 2.91 5.09 -2.41
N PHE A 72 2.13 4.03 -2.30
CA PHE A 72 0.85 4.03 -1.61
C PHE A 72 0.98 3.58 -0.16
N ALA A 73 0.44 4.39 0.75
CA ALA A 73 0.24 4.05 2.15
C ALA A 73 -1.24 4.23 2.55
N ASN A 74 -1.68 3.49 3.57
CA ASN A 74 -3.11 3.49 3.97
C ASN A 74 -3.46 4.67 4.90
N THR A 75 -2.47 5.22 5.59
CA THR A 75 -2.67 6.29 6.59
C THR A 75 -1.76 7.48 6.34
N ARG A 76 -2.20 8.67 6.80
CA ARG A 76 -1.38 9.91 6.74
C ARG A 76 -0.09 9.77 7.56
N VAL A 77 -0.17 9.11 8.71
CA VAL A 77 1.00 8.87 9.57
C VAL A 77 2.08 8.10 8.80
N MET A 78 1.68 7.06 8.07
CA MET A 78 2.62 6.29 7.25
C MET A 78 3.14 7.10 6.05
N VAL A 79 2.30 7.93 5.41
CA VAL A 79 2.73 8.85 4.35
C VAL A 79 3.82 9.77 4.86
N ASN A 80 3.60 10.46 6.00
CA ASN A 80 4.57 11.37 6.59
C ASN A 80 5.85 10.64 6.98
N ARG A 81 5.74 9.47 7.61
CA ARG A 81 6.88 8.65 8.02
C ARG A 81 7.75 8.23 6.83
N LEU A 82 7.13 7.70 5.77
CA LEU A 82 7.85 7.29 4.55
C LEU A 82 8.45 8.50 3.84
N THR A 83 7.72 9.61 3.74
CA THR A 83 8.24 10.84 3.13
C THR A 83 9.49 11.32 3.85
N THR A 84 9.46 11.42 5.18
CA THR A 84 10.62 11.81 5.99
C THR A 84 11.77 10.83 5.81
N ARG A 85 11.50 9.53 5.86
CA ARG A 85 12.53 8.50 5.69
C ARG A 85 13.20 8.57 4.31
N LEU A 86 12.42 8.69 3.26
CA LEU A 86 12.93 8.79 1.90
C LEU A 86 13.71 10.10 1.68
N SER A 87 13.21 11.23 2.21
CA SER A 87 13.91 12.50 2.16
C SER A 87 15.27 12.44 2.87
N ASN A 88 15.33 11.84 4.07
CA ASN A 88 16.58 11.66 4.83
C ASN A 88 17.59 10.74 4.10
N ARG A 89 17.11 9.90 3.19
CA ARG A 89 17.94 9.05 2.31
C ARG A 89 18.32 9.72 1.00
N GLY A 90 18.03 11.02 0.84
CA GLY A 90 18.41 11.81 -0.32
C GLY A 90 17.48 11.67 -1.55
N PHE A 91 16.32 11.04 -1.40
CA PHE A 91 15.34 11.02 -2.49
C PHE A 91 14.61 12.35 -2.61
N SER A 92 14.39 12.81 -3.84
CA SER A 92 13.49 13.93 -4.13
C SER A 92 12.04 13.43 -4.05
N VAL A 93 11.39 13.68 -2.91
CA VAL A 93 10.08 13.14 -2.56
C VAL A 93 9.07 14.23 -2.22
N VAL A 94 7.83 14.03 -2.64
CA VAL A 94 6.67 14.82 -2.23
C VAL A 94 5.62 13.91 -1.60
N SER A 95 4.80 14.47 -0.71
CA SER A 95 3.69 13.74 -0.10
C SER A 95 2.36 14.29 -0.58
N LEU A 96 1.35 13.39 -0.69
CA LEU A 96 -0.04 13.76 -0.93
C LEU A 96 -0.94 13.10 0.11
N SER A 97 -1.53 13.91 0.98
CA SER A 97 -2.50 13.49 1.97
C SER A 97 -3.77 14.34 1.90
N GLY A 98 -4.82 13.92 2.58
CA GLY A 98 -6.11 14.66 2.55
C GLY A 98 -6.12 15.98 3.33
N GLU A 99 -5.01 16.37 3.97
CA GLU A 99 -4.88 17.64 4.70
C GLU A 99 -4.29 18.77 3.85
N LEU A 100 -3.69 18.42 2.72
CA LEU A 100 -3.11 19.41 1.83
C LEU A 100 -4.21 20.29 1.24
N SER A 101 -3.97 21.58 1.26
CA SER A 101 -4.74 22.55 0.47
C SER A 101 -4.63 22.24 -1.03
N GLN A 102 -5.55 22.75 -1.82
CA GLN A 102 -5.49 22.56 -3.26
C GLN A 102 -4.22 23.18 -3.88
N ALA A 103 -3.72 24.26 -3.31
CA ALA A 103 -2.47 24.89 -3.75
C ALA A 103 -1.25 24.00 -3.49
N GLU A 104 -1.11 23.46 -2.27
CA GLU A 104 -0.03 22.53 -1.92
C GLU A 104 -0.06 21.26 -2.78
N ARG A 105 -1.27 20.71 -3.01
CA ARG A 105 -1.47 19.57 -3.89
C ARG A 105 -1.01 19.89 -5.32
N SER A 106 -1.39 21.02 -5.86
CA SER A 106 -1.00 21.45 -7.21
C SER A 106 0.50 21.65 -7.31
N HIS A 107 1.13 22.22 -6.28
CA HIS A 107 2.58 22.43 -6.20
C HIS A 107 3.35 21.09 -6.15
N ALA A 108 2.88 20.13 -5.34
CA ALA A 108 3.49 18.80 -5.28
C ALA A 108 3.42 18.08 -6.63
N LEU A 109 2.26 18.10 -7.31
CA LEU A 109 2.11 17.50 -8.62
C LEU A 109 2.94 18.20 -9.70
N GLN A 110 3.06 19.52 -9.63
CA GLN A 110 3.92 20.27 -10.54
C GLN A 110 5.40 19.92 -10.33
N SER A 111 5.85 19.76 -9.08
CA SER A 111 7.22 19.31 -8.79
C SER A 111 7.54 17.94 -9.39
N MET A 112 6.55 17.02 -9.44
CA MET A 112 6.71 15.73 -10.13
C MET A 112 6.79 15.89 -11.66
N ARG A 113 5.97 16.78 -12.25
CA ARG A 113 5.99 17.03 -13.70
C ARG A 113 7.28 17.66 -14.18
N ASP A 114 7.83 18.56 -13.35
CA ASP A 114 9.06 19.29 -13.64
C ASP A 114 10.32 18.45 -13.34
N GLY A 115 10.18 17.23 -12.81
CA GLY A 115 11.29 16.37 -12.42
C GLY A 115 12.04 16.83 -11.15
N ARG A 116 11.55 17.86 -10.44
CA ARG A 116 12.10 18.29 -9.16
C ARG A 116 11.86 17.30 -8.05
N ALA A 117 10.77 16.53 -8.15
CA ALA A 117 10.53 15.35 -7.33
C ALA A 117 10.28 14.15 -8.24
N ARG A 118 10.82 13.00 -7.86
CA ARG A 118 10.66 11.72 -8.59
C ARG A 118 9.75 10.75 -7.87
N ILE A 119 9.53 10.93 -6.59
CA ILE A 119 8.73 10.03 -5.76
C ILE A 119 7.58 10.82 -5.13
N CYS A 120 6.38 10.27 -5.25
CA CYS A 120 5.20 10.76 -4.55
C CYS A 120 4.70 9.69 -3.57
N VAL A 121 4.63 10.02 -2.28
CA VAL A 121 4.01 9.14 -1.27
C VAL A 121 2.59 9.62 -1.02
N ALA A 122 1.59 8.75 -1.19
CA ALA A 122 0.20 9.17 -1.15
C ALA A 122 -0.75 8.16 -0.47
N THR A 123 -1.84 8.69 0.08
CA THR A 123 -3.01 7.86 0.42
C THR A 123 -3.92 7.68 -0.79
N ASP A 124 -4.78 6.65 -0.76
CA ASP A 124 -5.76 6.38 -1.85
C ASP A 124 -6.62 7.59 -2.19
N VAL A 125 -7.11 8.29 -1.16
CA VAL A 125 -7.99 9.44 -1.33
C VAL A 125 -7.25 10.60 -2.00
N ALA A 126 -6.03 10.86 -1.57
CA ALA A 126 -5.20 11.94 -2.10
C ALA A 126 -4.67 11.62 -3.51
N ALA A 127 -4.48 10.35 -3.84
CA ALA A 127 -4.04 9.93 -5.16
C ALA A 127 -5.16 9.87 -6.23
N ARG A 128 -6.42 10.13 -5.85
CA ARG A 128 -7.52 10.16 -6.83
C ARG A 128 -7.35 11.32 -7.81
N GLY A 129 -7.57 11.02 -9.09
CA GLY A 129 -7.46 12.03 -10.17
C GLY A 129 -6.04 12.50 -10.45
N ILE A 130 -5.01 11.86 -9.86
CA ILE A 130 -3.62 12.13 -10.25
C ILE A 130 -3.40 11.60 -11.65
N ASP A 131 -2.93 12.48 -12.50
CA ASP A 131 -2.38 12.16 -13.80
C ASP A 131 -0.93 12.67 -13.84
N LEU A 132 -0.01 11.73 -13.70
CA LEU A 132 1.43 11.99 -13.80
C LEU A 132 1.94 11.32 -15.06
N PRO A 133 2.58 12.08 -15.96
CA PRO A 133 3.26 11.48 -17.11
C PRO A 133 4.42 10.61 -16.61
N ASN A 134 4.76 9.58 -17.39
CA ASN A 134 5.92 8.73 -17.14
C ASN A 134 5.91 8.07 -15.73
N LEU A 135 4.73 7.70 -15.23
CA LEU A 135 4.64 6.94 -13.98
C LEU A 135 4.88 5.46 -14.29
N ASP A 136 6.12 5.02 -14.11
CA ASP A 136 6.55 3.68 -14.50
C ASP A 136 6.51 2.70 -13.31
N LEU A 137 6.50 3.21 -12.07
CA LEU A 137 6.52 2.39 -10.85
C LEU A 137 5.43 2.80 -9.87
N VAL A 138 4.66 1.81 -9.43
CA VAL A 138 3.73 1.91 -8.29
C VAL A 138 4.19 0.94 -7.20
N VAL A 139 4.44 1.45 -5.99
CA VAL A 139 4.80 0.65 -4.83
C VAL A 139 3.66 0.67 -3.82
N HIS A 140 3.18 -0.50 -3.43
CA HIS A 140 2.22 -0.64 -2.35
C HIS A 140 3.00 -0.88 -1.04
N ALA A 141 3.39 0.21 -0.36
CA ALA A 141 4.07 0.14 0.95
C ALA A 141 3.20 -0.57 1.99
N GLU A 142 1.91 -0.39 1.89
CA GLU A 142 0.89 -1.14 2.61
C GLU A 142 -0.15 -1.71 1.63
N LEU A 143 -0.56 -2.94 1.86
CA LEU A 143 -1.53 -3.60 0.98
C LEU A 143 -2.86 -2.83 0.93
N PRO A 144 -3.46 -2.73 -0.25
CA PRO A 144 -4.79 -2.14 -0.42
C PRO A 144 -5.85 -2.92 0.39
N SER A 145 -7.01 -2.31 0.61
CA SER A 145 -8.11 -2.92 1.35
C SER A 145 -8.76 -4.10 0.61
N ASN A 146 -8.87 -3.99 -0.70
CA ASN A 146 -9.53 -4.94 -1.60
C ASN A 146 -8.88 -4.94 -2.99
N PHE A 147 -9.37 -5.80 -3.88
CA PHE A 147 -8.82 -5.94 -5.23
C PHE A 147 -9.16 -4.74 -6.13
N GLU A 148 -10.30 -4.08 -5.93
CA GLU A 148 -10.65 -2.86 -6.69
C GLU A 148 -9.65 -1.74 -6.40
N THR A 149 -9.28 -1.57 -5.13
CA THR A 149 -8.25 -0.59 -4.73
C THR A 149 -6.89 -0.96 -5.32
N LEU A 150 -6.53 -2.27 -5.37
CA LEU A 150 -5.30 -2.71 -6.06
C LEU A 150 -5.31 -2.25 -7.51
N MET A 151 -6.40 -2.53 -8.25
CA MET A 151 -6.53 -2.17 -9.66
C MET A 151 -6.45 -0.65 -9.86
N HIS A 152 -7.10 0.15 -9.00
CA HIS A 152 -7.06 1.61 -9.07
C HIS A 152 -5.67 2.19 -8.78
N ARG A 153 -4.93 1.62 -7.81
CA ARG A 153 -3.55 2.04 -7.53
C ARG A 153 -2.63 1.67 -8.68
N SER A 154 -2.66 0.40 -9.09
CA SER A 154 -1.81 -0.11 -10.18
C SER A 154 -2.10 0.59 -11.50
N GLY A 155 -3.36 0.89 -11.82
CA GLY A 155 -3.75 1.64 -13.02
C GLY A 155 -3.28 3.11 -13.06
N ARG A 156 -2.43 3.54 -12.12
CA ARG A 156 -1.69 4.80 -12.24
C ARG A 156 -0.48 4.65 -13.16
N THR A 157 0.07 3.44 -13.28
CA THR A 157 1.12 3.09 -14.26
C THR A 157 0.55 2.27 -15.43
N GLY A 158 1.36 1.92 -16.40
CA GLY A 158 0.96 1.09 -17.55
C GLY A 158 -0.03 1.78 -18.47
N ARG A 159 0.10 3.11 -18.67
CA ARG A 159 -0.80 3.90 -19.51
C ARG A 159 -0.21 4.20 -20.88
N ALA A 160 -1.09 4.39 -21.86
CA ALA A 160 -0.73 4.78 -23.22
C ALA A 160 0.25 3.81 -23.91
N GLY A 161 0.10 2.49 -23.68
CA GLY A 161 0.94 1.46 -24.28
C GLY A 161 2.33 1.32 -23.65
N ARG A 162 2.61 2.01 -22.55
CA ARG A 162 3.88 1.88 -21.82
C ARG A 162 3.77 0.79 -20.77
N LYS A 163 4.82 0.00 -20.60
CA LYS A 163 4.90 -0.99 -19.54
C LYS A 163 5.09 -0.30 -18.19
N GLY A 164 4.40 -0.79 -17.18
CA GLY A 164 4.50 -0.32 -15.80
C GLY A 164 4.73 -1.44 -14.81
N ILE A 165 5.25 -1.11 -13.65
CA ILE A 165 5.51 -2.07 -12.57
C ILE A 165 4.66 -1.71 -11.36
N SER A 166 3.99 -2.73 -10.82
CA SER A 166 3.22 -2.63 -9.58
C SER A 166 3.80 -3.59 -8.54
N ALA A 167 4.59 -3.06 -7.59
CA ALA A 167 5.28 -3.82 -6.56
C ALA A 167 4.53 -3.78 -5.23
N LEU A 168 4.13 -4.94 -4.72
CA LEU A 168 3.48 -5.10 -3.41
C LEU A 168 4.53 -5.50 -2.38
N ILE A 169 4.66 -4.74 -1.30
CA ILE A 169 5.51 -5.10 -0.16
C ILE A 169 4.69 -6.01 0.76
N VAL A 170 5.15 -7.25 0.92
CA VAL A 170 4.36 -8.30 1.56
C VAL A 170 5.13 -8.92 2.74
N PRO A 171 5.04 -8.33 3.95
CA PRO A 171 5.52 -9.00 5.14
C PRO A 171 4.66 -10.25 5.46
N PRO A 172 5.22 -11.24 6.20
CA PRO A 172 4.57 -12.53 6.45
C PRO A 172 3.16 -12.42 7.03
N SER A 173 2.92 -11.44 7.90
CA SER A 173 1.62 -11.22 8.58
C SER A 173 0.46 -10.92 7.62
N VAL A 174 0.74 -10.38 6.43
CA VAL A 174 -0.29 -9.99 5.45
C VAL A 174 -0.26 -10.83 4.17
N ARG A 175 0.56 -11.88 4.10
CA ARG A 175 0.70 -12.74 2.91
C ARG A 175 -0.64 -13.28 2.41
N ARG A 176 -1.46 -13.86 3.31
CA ARG A 176 -2.79 -14.40 2.95
C ARG A 176 -3.74 -13.31 2.42
N LYS A 177 -3.59 -12.06 2.91
CA LYS A 177 -4.34 -10.91 2.40
C LYS A 177 -3.90 -10.57 0.98
N ALA A 178 -2.59 -10.55 0.70
CA ALA A 178 -2.03 -10.32 -0.63
C ALA A 178 -2.52 -11.35 -1.63
N GLU A 179 -2.43 -12.64 -1.31
CA GLU A 179 -2.91 -13.74 -2.16
C GLU A 179 -4.40 -13.59 -2.51
N ARG A 180 -5.25 -13.28 -1.53
CA ARG A 180 -6.69 -13.03 -1.74
C ARG A 180 -6.97 -11.85 -2.65
N ILE A 181 -6.23 -10.74 -2.48
CA ILE A 181 -6.39 -9.53 -3.28
C ILE A 181 -5.98 -9.79 -4.73
N LEU A 182 -4.82 -10.42 -4.95
CA LEU A 182 -4.32 -10.78 -6.28
C LEU A 182 -5.27 -11.75 -6.99
N GLN A 183 -5.77 -12.76 -6.30
CA GLN A 183 -6.77 -13.70 -6.83
C GLN A 183 -8.07 -12.98 -7.19
N GLY A 184 -8.57 -12.09 -6.33
CA GLY A 184 -9.78 -11.31 -6.58
C GLY A 184 -9.64 -10.37 -7.77
N ALA A 185 -8.46 -9.78 -7.96
CA ALA A 185 -8.11 -8.96 -9.12
C ALA A 185 -7.90 -9.78 -10.40
N LYS A 186 -7.77 -11.11 -10.29
CA LYS A 186 -7.42 -12.01 -11.40
C LYS A 186 -6.11 -11.64 -12.09
N VAL A 187 -5.18 -11.07 -11.36
CA VAL A 187 -3.84 -10.72 -11.86
C VAL A 187 -2.83 -11.77 -11.42
N LYS A 188 -1.88 -12.08 -12.31
CA LYS A 188 -0.77 -12.96 -12.03
C LYS A 188 0.41 -12.11 -11.56
N ALA A 189 0.79 -12.25 -10.29
CA ALA A 189 1.96 -11.58 -9.75
C ALA A 189 3.14 -12.55 -9.65
N GLU A 190 4.32 -12.05 -9.95
CA GLU A 190 5.58 -12.75 -9.66
C GLU A 190 5.91 -12.60 -8.18
N TRP A 191 6.07 -13.73 -7.48
CA TRP A 191 6.48 -13.76 -6.09
C TRP A 191 8.01 -13.84 -6.01
N ALA A 192 8.64 -12.83 -5.42
CA ALA A 192 10.09 -12.72 -5.32
C ALA A 192 10.51 -12.15 -3.96
N LEU A 193 11.81 -12.09 -3.72
CA LEU A 193 12.40 -11.25 -2.70
C LEU A 193 12.54 -9.81 -3.25
N PRO A 194 12.57 -8.79 -2.39
CA PRO A 194 12.94 -7.45 -2.81
C PRO A 194 14.40 -7.42 -3.28
N PRO A 195 14.79 -6.48 -4.15
CA PRO A 195 16.17 -6.35 -4.57
C PRO A 195 17.12 -6.22 -3.37
N SER A 196 18.18 -7.01 -3.36
CA SER A 196 19.26 -6.94 -2.38
C SER A 196 20.13 -5.68 -2.62
N SER A 197 20.98 -5.34 -1.64
CA SER A 197 21.98 -4.27 -1.81
C SER A 197 22.90 -4.53 -3.00
N ASP A 198 23.34 -5.76 -3.18
CA ASP A 198 24.23 -6.15 -4.28
C ASP A 198 23.56 -6.03 -5.64
N GLU A 199 22.27 -6.43 -5.74
CA GLU A 199 21.50 -6.29 -6.99
C GLU A 199 21.27 -4.81 -7.35
N VAL A 200 21.04 -3.95 -6.37
CA VAL A 200 20.93 -2.50 -6.59
C VAL A 200 22.24 -1.95 -7.09
N ILE A 201 23.36 -2.27 -6.44
CA ILE A 201 24.71 -1.81 -6.85
C ILE A 201 25.05 -2.30 -8.27
N ALA A 202 24.75 -3.57 -8.57
CA ALA A 202 24.97 -4.13 -9.91
C ALA A 202 24.14 -3.39 -10.97
N LYS A 203 22.89 -3.05 -10.66
CA LYS A 203 22.00 -2.30 -11.56
C LYS A 203 22.50 -0.86 -11.80
N ASP A 204 23.01 -0.21 -10.75
CA ASP A 204 23.61 1.13 -10.87
C ASP A 204 24.85 1.14 -11.76
N ARG A 205 25.71 0.12 -11.62
CA ARG A 205 26.87 -0.04 -12.49
C ARG A 205 26.48 -0.29 -13.94
N ALA A 206 25.45 -1.11 -14.18
CA ALA A 206 24.96 -1.35 -15.53
C ALA A 206 24.45 -0.05 -16.17
N ARG A 207 23.64 0.74 -15.44
CA ARG A 207 23.16 2.05 -15.92
C ARG A 207 24.29 3.01 -16.23
N LEU A 208 25.29 3.07 -15.35
CA LEU A 208 26.45 3.92 -15.58
C LEU A 208 27.18 3.54 -16.87
N MET A 209 27.36 2.23 -17.14
CA MET A 209 28.05 1.77 -18.35
C MET A 209 27.23 1.93 -19.63
N GLU A 210 25.90 2.02 -19.50
CA GLU A 210 24.94 2.22 -20.60
C GLU A 210 24.59 3.71 -20.80
N ASP A 211 25.17 4.62 -20.00
CA ASP A 211 24.84 6.05 -20.07
C ASP A 211 25.29 6.64 -21.42
N PRO A 212 24.36 7.30 -22.15
CA PRO A 212 24.68 7.93 -23.44
C PRO A 212 25.83 8.93 -23.39
N ALA A 213 26.05 9.57 -22.25
CA ALA A 213 27.12 10.54 -22.04
C ALA A 213 28.52 9.99 -22.36
N TRP A 214 28.70 8.64 -22.29
CA TRP A 214 29.97 8.02 -22.69
C TRP A 214 30.28 8.11 -24.21
N HIS A 215 29.28 8.37 -25.03
CA HIS A 215 29.32 8.38 -26.46
C HIS A 215 29.09 9.77 -27.06
N GLU A 216 28.92 10.78 -26.22
CA GLU A 216 28.76 12.16 -26.63
C GLU A 216 30.14 12.71 -27.13
N ASP A 217 30.10 13.52 -28.17
CA ASP A 217 31.30 14.20 -28.69
C ASP A 217 31.81 15.21 -27.67
N ILE A 218 33.12 15.24 -27.46
CA ILE A 218 33.77 16.19 -26.55
C ILE A 218 33.78 17.58 -27.21
N SER A 219 33.15 18.56 -26.56
CA SER A 219 33.19 19.95 -27.04
C SER A 219 34.59 20.56 -26.91
N ALA A 220 34.88 21.62 -27.68
CA ALA A 220 36.18 22.32 -27.59
C ALA A 220 36.39 22.91 -26.16
N THR A 221 35.32 23.29 -25.45
CA THR A 221 35.40 23.79 -24.07
C THR A 221 35.78 22.65 -23.14
N ASP A 222 35.09 21.50 -23.26
CA ASP A 222 35.34 20.34 -22.41
C ASP A 222 36.76 19.77 -22.65
N GLN A 223 37.26 19.84 -23.88
CA GLN A 223 38.60 19.38 -24.21
C GLN A 223 39.68 20.13 -23.41
N VAL A 224 39.52 21.43 -23.22
CA VAL A 224 40.47 22.24 -22.43
C VAL A 224 40.49 21.77 -20.98
N GLU A 225 39.33 21.53 -20.40
CA GLU A 225 39.21 21.04 -19.01
C GLU A 225 39.75 19.60 -18.87
N VAL A 226 39.50 18.75 -19.86
CA VAL A 226 40.02 17.38 -19.92
C VAL A 226 41.54 17.37 -19.99
N ASP A 227 42.16 18.22 -20.88
CA ASP A 227 43.61 18.33 -21.02
C ASP A 227 44.25 18.82 -19.70
N GLU A 228 43.64 19.78 -19.03
CA GLU A 228 44.09 20.25 -17.71
C GLU A 228 44.06 19.12 -16.66
N LEU A 229 42.97 18.38 -16.56
CA LEU A 229 42.88 17.22 -15.65
C LEU A 229 43.93 16.14 -15.98
N LEU A 230 44.10 15.82 -17.23
CA LEU A 230 45.10 14.83 -17.69
C LEU A 230 46.56 15.28 -17.48
N SER A 231 46.81 16.58 -17.42
CA SER A 231 48.15 17.12 -17.10
C SER A 231 48.53 16.91 -15.62
N HIS A 232 47.53 16.85 -14.73
CA HIS A 232 47.73 16.70 -13.30
C HIS A 232 47.51 15.29 -12.76
N PHE A 233 46.62 14.50 -13.41
CA PHE A 233 46.19 13.20 -12.90
C PHE A 233 46.19 12.14 -13.99
N SER A 234 46.53 10.91 -13.64
CA SER A 234 46.42 9.79 -14.58
C SER A 234 44.95 9.48 -14.90
N PRO A 235 44.63 8.89 -16.08
CA PRO A 235 43.30 8.45 -16.42
C PRO A 235 42.65 7.53 -15.38
N THR A 236 43.44 6.67 -14.73
CA THR A 236 43.00 5.78 -13.65
C THR A 236 42.56 6.59 -12.40
N GLN A 237 43.29 7.65 -12.05
CA GLN A 237 42.94 8.52 -10.93
C GLN A 237 41.66 9.30 -11.21
N ILE A 238 41.48 9.80 -12.42
CA ILE A 238 40.29 10.52 -12.88
C ILE A 238 39.09 9.59 -12.83
N ALA A 239 39.19 8.39 -13.41
CA ALA A 239 38.11 7.39 -13.36
C ALA A 239 37.75 6.99 -11.96
N ALA A 240 38.73 6.77 -11.07
CA ALA A 240 38.47 6.46 -9.67
C ALA A 240 37.81 7.60 -8.89
N ALA A 241 38.19 8.86 -9.18
CA ALA A 241 37.57 10.06 -8.61
C ALA A 241 36.14 10.19 -9.09
N PHE A 242 35.89 10.04 -10.40
CA PHE A 242 34.56 10.07 -10.98
C PHE A 242 33.63 9.03 -10.32
N LEU A 243 34.06 7.76 -10.21
CA LEU A 243 33.28 6.70 -9.58
C LEU A 243 32.93 7.02 -8.13
N ARG A 244 33.86 7.61 -7.38
CA ARG A 244 33.60 8.06 -5.99
C ARG A 244 32.57 9.18 -5.94
N VAL A 245 32.70 10.21 -6.76
CA VAL A 245 31.75 11.34 -6.82
C VAL A 245 30.38 10.86 -7.30
N TYR A 246 30.33 9.98 -8.31
CA TYR A 246 29.10 9.38 -8.80
C TYR A 246 28.39 8.58 -7.70
N SER A 247 29.10 7.69 -7.02
CA SER A 247 28.54 6.87 -5.94
C SER A 247 28.09 7.72 -4.72
N ALA A 248 28.79 8.79 -4.41
CA ALA A 248 28.43 9.67 -3.30
C ALA A 248 27.13 10.46 -3.51
N LYS A 249 26.72 10.65 -4.76
CA LYS A 249 25.44 11.31 -5.11
C LYS A 249 24.24 10.39 -4.95
N GLN A 250 24.48 9.09 -4.85
CA GLN A 250 23.41 8.09 -4.76
C GLN A 250 23.13 7.70 -3.31
N SER A 251 21.85 7.49 -2.98
CA SER A 251 21.46 6.91 -1.70
C SER A 251 22.01 5.48 -1.59
N ALA A 252 22.69 5.12 -0.51
CA ALA A 252 23.15 3.76 -0.30
C ALA A 252 21.94 2.78 -0.24
N PRO A 253 22.03 1.60 -0.88
CA PRO A 253 21.01 0.57 -0.70
C PRO A 253 21.03 0.03 0.73
N GLU A 254 19.94 -0.60 1.12
CA GLU A 254 19.75 -1.13 2.46
C GLU A 254 20.03 -2.63 2.50
N GLU A 255 20.70 -3.08 3.56
CA GLU A 255 20.82 -4.51 3.84
C GLU A 255 19.47 -5.07 4.31
N LEU A 256 19.05 -6.19 3.70
CA LEU A 256 17.80 -6.86 4.03
C LEU A 256 18.06 -8.18 4.72
N SER A 257 17.27 -8.45 5.74
CA SER A 257 17.34 -9.73 6.45
C SER A 257 16.73 -10.85 5.61
N ALA A 258 17.25 -12.06 5.78
CA ALA A 258 16.61 -13.24 5.22
C ALA A 258 15.16 -13.34 5.70
N VAL A 259 14.24 -13.60 4.78
CA VAL A 259 12.84 -13.88 5.11
C VAL A 259 12.76 -15.28 5.67
N ASP A 260 12.46 -15.43 6.97
CA ASP A 260 12.22 -16.74 7.56
C ASP A 260 10.86 -17.28 7.08
N PRO A 261 10.82 -18.41 6.35
CA PRO A 261 9.56 -19.03 5.94
C PRO A 261 8.67 -19.42 7.13
N ARG A 262 9.23 -19.53 8.34
CA ARG A 262 8.50 -19.86 9.58
C ARG A 262 7.77 -18.65 10.16
N GLU A 263 8.22 -17.41 9.93
CA GLU A 263 7.48 -16.21 10.34
C GLU A 263 6.09 -16.15 9.70
N ALA A 264 5.90 -16.76 8.53
CA ALA A 264 4.59 -16.87 7.87
C ALA A 264 3.61 -17.82 8.63
N LYS A 265 4.14 -18.76 9.44
CA LYS A 265 3.33 -19.68 10.26
C LYS A 265 3.06 -19.13 11.67
N GLU A 266 3.90 -18.23 12.16
CA GLU A 266 3.79 -17.61 13.48
C GLU A 266 3.11 -16.23 13.48
N ALA A 267 2.06 -16.01 12.69
CA ALA A 267 1.00 -15.16 13.21
C ALA A 267 0.43 -15.95 14.41
N LYS A 268 1.11 -15.81 15.56
CA LYS A 268 0.59 -16.33 16.83
C LYS A 268 -0.88 -15.98 16.85
N PRO A 269 -1.80 -16.96 17.08
CA PRO A 269 -3.13 -16.60 17.46
C PRO A 269 -2.91 -15.54 18.55
N ARG A 270 -3.53 -14.37 18.43
CA ARG A 270 -3.56 -13.42 19.54
C ARG A 270 -3.80 -14.31 20.76
N ARG A 271 -2.82 -14.43 21.65
CA ARG A 271 -3.05 -15.05 22.94
C ARG A 271 -4.26 -14.29 23.43
N VAL A 272 -5.38 -14.95 23.40
CA VAL A 272 -6.49 -14.60 24.28
C VAL A 272 -5.77 -14.60 25.61
N ALA A 273 -5.53 -13.43 26.18
CA ALA A 273 -5.02 -13.30 27.54
C ALA A 273 -5.85 -14.29 28.32
N ASP A 274 -5.20 -15.12 29.15
CA ASP A 274 -5.86 -16.20 29.86
C ASP A 274 -7.14 -15.66 30.48
N PHE A 275 -8.23 -15.85 29.73
CA PHE A 275 -9.50 -15.18 30.02
C PHE A 275 -10.15 -15.85 31.20
N GLY A 276 -9.53 -16.94 31.68
CA GLY A 276 -10.06 -17.77 32.75
C GLY A 276 -11.30 -18.58 32.30
N PRO A 277 -11.95 -19.28 33.21
CA PRO A 277 -13.16 -20.01 32.90
C PRO A 277 -14.28 -19.08 32.44
N THR A 278 -15.02 -19.49 31.42
CA THR A 278 -16.07 -18.70 30.76
C THR A 278 -17.40 -19.44 30.68
N VAL A 279 -18.47 -18.69 30.50
CA VAL A 279 -19.81 -19.22 30.18
C VAL A 279 -20.27 -18.60 28.87
N TRP A 280 -20.83 -19.41 27.99
CA TRP A 280 -21.42 -18.99 26.74
C TRP A 280 -22.87 -18.59 26.90
N PHE A 281 -23.25 -17.48 26.30
CA PHE A 281 -24.62 -17.00 26.20
C PHE A 281 -25.01 -16.87 24.73
N SER A 282 -26.30 -17.04 24.46
CA SER A 282 -26.88 -16.82 23.13
C SER A 282 -27.88 -15.67 23.15
N ILE A 283 -27.96 -14.97 22.03
CA ILE A 283 -28.95 -13.92 21.80
C ILE A 283 -29.60 -14.14 20.43
N PRO A 284 -30.93 -14.04 20.30
CA PRO A 284 -31.57 -14.09 18.98
C PRO A 284 -31.09 -12.93 18.10
N GLY A 285 -30.92 -13.19 16.81
CA GLY A 285 -30.39 -12.25 15.83
C GLY A 285 -28.96 -12.59 15.42
N GLY A 286 -28.80 -12.80 14.13
CA GLY A 286 -27.54 -13.19 13.47
C GLY A 286 -27.22 -12.32 12.27
N ARG A 287 -26.41 -12.84 11.36
CA ARG A 287 -26.04 -12.14 10.12
C ARG A 287 -27.24 -11.84 9.23
N ALA A 288 -28.26 -12.71 9.23
CA ALA A 288 -29.48 -12.52 8.45
C ALA A 288 -30.28 -11.28 8.91
N SER A 289 -30.23 -10.95 10.19
CA SER A 289 -30.86 -9.75 10.77
C SER A 289 -29.94 -8.52 10.84
N GLY A 290 -28.76 -8.56 10.19
CA GLY A 290 -27.82 -7.43 10.11
C GLY A 290 -27.02 -7.19 11.40
N THR A 291 -26.93 -8.19 12.29
CA THR A 291 -26.13 -8.09 13.51
C THR A 291 -24.65 -7.99 13.19
N LEU A 292 -23.98 -6.99 13.75
CA LEU A 292 -22.53 -6.74 13.60
C LEU A 292 -21.82 -6.81 14.95
N PRO A 293 -20.60 -7.40 15.06
CA PRO A 293 -19.86 -7.48 16.31
C PRO A 293 -19.66 -6.11 16.99
N GLY A 294 -19.42 -5.06 16.20
CA GLY A 294 -19.20 -3.70 16.70
C GLY A 294 -20.45 -3.06 17.34
N ARG A 295 -21.64 -3.55 17.04
CA ARG A 295 -22.90 -3.11 17.70
C ARG A 295 -23.27 -4.02 18.87
N LEU A 296 -22.96 -5.30 18.76
CA LEU A 296 -23.32 -6.30 19.76
C LEU A 296 -22.54 -6.10 21.06
N LEU A 297 -21.22 -5.84 20.97
CA LEU A 297 -20.36 -5.65 22.13
C LEU A 297 -20.84 -4.49 23.07
N PRO A 298 -21.07 -3.26 22.59
CA PRO A 298 -21.60 -2.19 23.43
C PRO A 298 -22.98 -2.50 24.02
N MET A 299 -23.83 -3.16 23.24
CA MET A 299 -25.18 -3.56 23.70
C MET A 299 -25.11 -4.54 24.88
N ILE A 300 -24.25 -5.58 24.80
CA ILE A 300 -24.06 -6.55 25.90
C ILE A 300 -23.46 -5.87 27.12
N CYS A 301 -22.45 -5.00 26.92
CA CYS A 301 -21.83 -4.26 28.03
C CYS A 301 -22.86 -3.40 28.77
N ASN A 302 -23.66 -2.63 28.03
CA ASN A 302 -24.67 -1.72 28.63
C ASN A 302 -25.82 -2.49 29.33
N ALA A 303 -26.33 -3.53 28.67
CA ALA A 303 -27.43 -4.32 29.21
C ALA A 303 -27.03 -5.14 30.46
N GLY A 304 -25.81 -5.65 30.47
CA GLY A 304 -25.30 -6.53 31.52
C GLY A 304 -24.45 -5.85 32.59
N GLY A 305 -24.24 -4.54 32.54
CA GLY A 305 -23.33 -3.83 33.45
C GLY A 305 -21.87 -4.34 33.36
N LEU A 306 -21.45 -4.80 32.17
CA LEU A 306 -20.15 -5.40 31.93
C LEU A 306 -19.17 -4.43 31.23
N THR A 307 -17.90 -4.68 31.42
CA THR A 307 -16.84 -4.01 30.64
C THR A 307 -16.40 -4.89 29.48
N LYS A 308 -15.70 -4.31 28.48
CA LYS A 308 -15.10 -5.07 27.37
C LYS A 308 -14.10 -6.14 27.81
N HIS A 309 -13.59 -6.05 29.06
CA HIS A 309 -12.64 -7.01 29.65
C HIS A 309 -13.32 -8.23 30.24
N ASP A 310 -14.66 -8.18 30.43
CA ASP A 310 -15.48 -9.27 30.92
C ASP A 310 -16.04 -10.15 29.79
N ILE A 311 -15.96 -9.67 28.54
CA ILE A 311 -16.50 -10.34 27.37
C ILE A 311 -15.36 -10.95 26.56
N GLY A 312 -15.45 -12.24 26.26
CA GLY A 312 -14.52 -13.00 25.46
C GLY A 312 -14.88 -13.02 23.96
N ALA A 313 -14.90 -14.21 23.38
CA ALA A 313 -15.21 -14.38 21.98
C ALA A 313 -16.69 -14.09 21.67
N ILE A 314 -16.94 -13.39 20.54
CA ILE A 314 -18.28 -13.19 19.99
C ILE A 314 -18.35 -13.92 18.65
N LYS A 315 -19.32 -14.85 18.51
CA LYS A 315 -19.56 -15.64 17.29
C LYS A 315 -20.95 -15.30 16.75
N ILE A 316 -21.03 -14.79 15.53
CA ILE A 316 -22.28 -14.46 14.86
C ILE A 316 -22.59 -15.51 13.81
N HIS A 317 -23.66 -16.28 14.03
CA HIS A 317 -24.24 -17.25 13.12
C HIS A 317 -25.34 -16.59 12.26
N PRO A 318 -25.92 -17.31 11.28
CA PRO A 318 -26.98 -16.72 10.46
C PRO A 318 -28.16 -16.18 11.26
N ASP A 319 -28.66 -16.93 12.26
CA ASP A 319 -29.92 -16.65 12.96
C ASP A 319 -29.73 -16.28 14.45
N ALA A 320 -28.57 -16.57 15.03
CA ALA A 320 -28.25 -16.30 16.42
C ALA A 320 -26.82 -15.82 16.60
N SER A 321 -26.56 -15.11 17.68
CA SER A 321 -25.21 -14.67 18.07
C SER A 321 -24.86 -15.24 19.43
N PHE A 322 -23.61 -15.66 19.61
CA PHE A 322 -23.08 -16.26 20.84
C PHE A 322 -21.92 -15.40 21.33
N PHE A 323 -21.81 -15.28 22.66
CA PHE A 323 -20.75 -14.54 23.30
C PHE A 323 -20.32 -15.16 24.63
N GLU A 324 -19.06 -15.02 24.97
CA GLU A 324 -18.46 -15.51 26.20
C GLU A 324 -18.42 -14.42 27.25
N ILE A 325 -18.73 -14.77 28.49
CA ILE A 325 -18.55 -13.92 29.67
C ILE A 325 -17.64 -14.66 30.66
N LYS A 326 -16.73 -13.93 31.32
CA LYS A 326 -15.95 -14.46 32.46
C LYS A 326 -16.86 -15.01 33.54
N LEU A 327 -16.50 -16.18 34.04
CA LEU A 327 -17.29 -16.84 35.11
C LEU A 327 -17.49 -15.92 36.31
N SER A 328 -16.50 -15.12 36.70
CA SER A 328 -16.58 -14.14 37.79
C SER A 328 -17.62 -13.03 37.59
N SER A 329 -17.98 -12.73 36.32
CA SER A 329 -18.93 -11.66 35.98
C SER A 329 -20.31 -12.18 35.62
N VAL A 330 -20.53 -13.50 35.58
CA VAL A 330 -21.80 -14.14 35.20
C VAL A 330 -22.92 -13.83 36.13
N ASP A 331 -22.70 -13.88 37.46
CA ASP A 331 -23.75 -13.62 38.45
C ASP A 331 -24.21 -12.16 38.45
N GLY A 332 -23.29 -11.24 38.22
CA GLY A 332 -23.58 -9.82 37.98
C GLY A 332 -24.42 -9.61 36.73
N PHE A 333 -24.02 -10.25 35.63
CA PHE A 333 -24.72 -10.20 34.36
C PHE A 333 -26.17 -10.73 34.44
N LYS A 334 -26.35 -11.89 35.08
CA LYS A 334 -27.71 -12.48 35.31
C LYS A 334 -28.59 -11.59 36.12
N ARG A 335 -28.05 -10.95 37.17
CA ARG A 335 -28.83 -10.00 38.02
C ARG A 335 -29.23 -8.74 37.26
N ALA A 336 -28.36 -8.22 36.40
CA ALA A 336 -28.66 -7.02 35.62
C ALA A 336 -29.75 -7.24 34.56
N LEU A 337 -29.82 -8.45 33.96
CA LEU A 337 -30.81 -8.78 32.94
C LEU A 337 -32.13 -9.31 33.44
N GLY A 338 -32.23 -9.70 34.75
CA GLY A 338 -33.46 -10.20 35.36
C GLY A 338 -33.94 -11.58 34.86
N PRO A 339 -35.18 -11.98 35.15
CA PRO A 339 -35.68 -13.37 34.95
C PRO A 339 -35.94 -13.76 33.48
N ASN A 340 -35.73 -12.92 32.50
CA ASN A 340 -36.01 -13.20 31.10
C ASN A 340 -34.81 -13.85 30.35
N LEU A 341 -33.83 -14.39 31.05
CA LEU A 341 -32.70 -15.10 30.50
C LEU A 341 -33.02 -16.57 30.23
N THR A 342 -33.17 -16.97 29.00
CA THR A 342 -33.05 -18.37 28.61
C THR A 342 -31.56 -18.69 28.42
N VAL A 343 -31.04 -19.60 29.23
CA VAL A 343 -29.64 -20.10 29.15
C VAL A 343 -29.54 -21.17 28.05
#